data_6c23999ddd779b83c5d817790465aca1
#
_entry.id   6c23999ddd779b83c5d817790465aca1
#
_cell.length_a   1.000
_cell.length_b   1.000
_cell.length_c   1.000
_cell.angle_alpha   90.00
_cell.angle_beta   90.00
_cell.angle_gamma   90.00
#
_symmetry.space_group_name_H-M   'P 1'
#
loop_
_entity.id
_entity.type
_entity.pdbx_description
1 polymer ?
#
loop_
_entity_poly.entity_id
_entity_poly.type
_entity_poly.pdbx_seq_one_letter_code
_entity_poly.pdbx_strand_id
1 'polypeptide(L)'
;MTNLTLDDIKMRIESAVYVMKLLPPVKVQGYHSTMPDIIYTPQEIAFMDRKPIKIRPTTEQITQMDEVLEWLEVLEPWERKLVWKRGARIPWKVLSYEFGLHRSNLSRHYEKALIKIWSKIINNLKS
;
A
#
# COMPACT_ATOMS: atom_id res chain seq x y z
N MET A 1 -4.57 -8.77 23.00
CA MET A 1 -4.44 -9.47 21.72
C MET A 1 -5.32 -8.86 20.67
N THR A 2 -4.72 -8.25 19.71
CA THR A 2 -5.46 -7.65 18.60
C THR A 2 -5.70 -8.69 17.52
N ASN A 3 -6.95 -9.10 17.35
CA ASN A 3 -7.33 -9.91 16.21
C ASN A 3 -7.35 -9.01 14.99
N LEU A 4 -6.25 -9.02 14.22
CA LEU A 4 -6.20 -8.27 12.99
C LEU A 4 -7.08 -8.95 11.94
N THR A 5 -8.09 -8.23 11.48
CA THR A 5 -8.94 -8.68 10.37
C THR A 5 -8.38 -8.16 9.06
N LEU A 6 -8.90 -8.69 7.95
CA LEU A 6 -8.51 -8.19 6.63
C LEU A 6 -8.86 -6.71 6.47
N ASP A 7 -9.96 -6.27 7.08
CA ASP A 7 -10.35 -4.86 7.03
C ASP A 7 -9.34 -3.98 7.78
N ASP A 8 -8.82 -4.44 8.90
CA ASP A 8 -7.78 -3.73 9.63
C ASP A 8 -6.52 -3.59 8.78
N ILE A 9 -6.16 -4.63 8.05
CA ILE A 9 -5.00 -4.60 7.15
C ILE A 9 -5.23 -3.57 6.03
N LYS A 10 -6.43 -3.55 5.45
CA LYS A 10 -6.78 -2.55 4.43
C LYS A 10 -6.64 -1.13 4.98
N MET A 11 -7.16 -0.89 6.17
CA MET A 11 -7.08 0.43 6.80
C MET A 11 -5.64 0.83 7.09
N ARG A 12 -4.83 -0.10 7.53
CA ARG A 12 -3.41 0.15 7.77
C ARG A 12 -2.66 0.49 6.49
N ILE A 13 -2.97 -0.21 5.40
CA ILE A 13 -2.37 0.07 4.10
C ILE A 13 -2.79 1.46 3.61
N GLU A 14 -4.07 1.81 3.73
CA GLU A 14 -4.54 3.14 3.35
C GLU A 14 -3.85 4.24 4.16
N SER A 15 -3.69 4.03 5.46
CA SER A 15 -2.97 4.97 6.31
C SER A 15 -1.51 5.10 5.91
N ALA A 16 -0.86 3.99 5.57
CA ALA A 16 0.53 4.00 5.13
C ALA A 16 0.71 4.79 3.84
N VAL A 17 -0.20 4.60 2.88
CA VAL A 17 -0.17 5.35 1.62
C VAL A 17 -0.34 6.85 1.90
N TYR A 18 -1.26 7.19 2.78
CA TYR A 18 -1.51 8.59 3.15
C TYR A 18 -0.26 9.22 3.79
N VAL A 19 0.36 8.51 4.75
CA VAL A 19 1.57 8.98 5.43
C VAL A 19 2.71 9.16 4.43
N MET A 20 2.87 8.24 3.49
CA MET A 20 3.91 8.34 2.47
C MET A 20 3.77 9.60 1.64
N LYS A 21 2.53 10.02 1.35
CA LYS A 21 2.29 11.25 0.62
C LYS A 21 2.67 12.50 1.42
N LEU A 22 2.59 12.42 2.74
CA LEU A 22 2.91 13.54 3.61
C LEU A 22 4.42 13.71 3.80
N LEU A 23 5.19 12.64 3.57
CA LEU A 23 6.64 12.71 3.74
C LEU A 23 7.26 13.51 2.60
N PRO A 24 8.23 14.39 2.92
CA PRO A 24 8.91 15.14 1.87
C PRO A 24 9.74 14.19 1.00
N PRO A 25 9.87 14.48 -0.31
CA PRO A 25 10.70 13.67 -1.17
C PRO A 25 12.16 13.80 -0.73
N VAL A 26 12.74 12.69 -0.26
CA VAL A 26 14.14 12.67 0.15
C VAL A 26 14.94 12.00 -0.95
N LYS A 27 15.82 12.80 -1.58
CA LYS A 27 16.79 12.26 -2.52
C LYS A 27 18.08 11.96 -1.75
N VAL A 28 18.17 10.75 -1.23
CA VAL A 28 19.39 10.32 -0.57
C VAL A 28 20.11 9.36 -1.51
N GLN A 29 21.31 9.75 -1.94
CA GLN A 29 22.13 8.90 -2.76
C GLN A 29 22.53 7.64 -2.00
N GLY A 30 22.37 6.48 -2.65
CA GLY A 30 22.75 5.22 -2.06
C GLY A 30 21.68 4.58 -1.17
N TYR A 31 20.54 5.23 -1.02
CA TYR A 31 19.44 4.66 -0.25
C TYR A 31 18.58 3.77 -1.14
N HIS A 32 18.45 2.52 -0.76
CA HIS A 32 17.60 1.57 -1.47
C HIS A 32 16.34 1.31 -0.66
N SER A 33 15.21 1.75 -1.20
CA SER A 33 13.93 1.44 -0.60
C SER A 33 13.55 0.00 -0.95
N THR A 34 12.95 -0.72 0.02
CA THR A 34 12.42 -2.06 -0.24
C THR A 34 11.18 -2.00 -1.12
N MET A 35 10.56 -0.84 -1.24
CA MET A 35 9.42 -0.63 -2.14
C MET A 35 9.91 -0.32 -3.54
N PRO A 36 9.35 -0.97 -4.57
CA PRO A 36 9.64 -0.57 -5.95
C PRO A 36 9.08 0.83 -6.20
N ASP A 37 9.74 1.57 -7.10
CA ASP A 37 9.25 2.88 -7.49
C ASP A 37 7.88 2.74 -8.14
N ILE A 38 6.87 3.35 -7.54
CA ILE A 38 5.52 3.32 -8.07
C ILE A 38 5.28 4.60 -8.84
N ILE A 39 5.17 4.46 -10.15
CA ILE A 39 4.87 5.58 -11.03
C ILE A 39 3.37 5.60 -11.27
N TYR A 40 2.75 6.72 -10.90
CA TYR A 40 1.31 6.87 -11.09
C TYR A 40 1.03 7.44 -12.48
N THR A 41 0.01 6.87 -13.15
CA THR A 41 -0.45 7.43 -14.42
C THR A 41 -1.22 8.73 -14.18
N PRO A 42 -1.37 9.59 -15.21
CA PRO A 42 -2.18 10.80 -15.05
C PRO A 42 -3.60 10.52 -14.60
N GLN A 43 -4.19 9.41 -15.05
CA GLN A 43 -5.54 9.02 -14.63
C GLN A 43 -5.58 8.70 -13.14
N GLU A 44 -4.59 7.99 -12.65
CA GLU A 44 -4.48 7.65 -11.24
C GLU A 44 -4.30 8.90 -10.38
N ILE A 45 -3.46 9.83 -10.84
CA ILE A 45 -3.23 11.08 -10.13
C ILE A 45 -4.53 11.88 -10.01
N ALA A 46 -5.39 11.83 -11.03
CA ALA A 46 -6.66 12.55 -11.01
C ALA A 46 -7.60 12.06 -9.90
N PHE A 47 -7.47 10.82 -9.47
CA PHE A 47 -8.30 10.25 -8.40
C PHE A 47 -7.67 10.35 -7.02
N MET A 48 -6.41 10.78 -6.93
CA MET A 48 -5.74 10.93 -5.65
C MET A 48 -6.11 12.27 -5.02
N ASP A 49 -6.13 12.30 -3.67
CA ASP A 49 -6.41 13.53 -2.95
C ASP A 49 -5.28 14.53 -3.20
N ARG A 50 -5.65 15.72 -3.68
CA ARG A 50 -4.70 16.74 -4.07
C ARG A 50 -4.50 17.85 -3.06
N LYS A 51 -5.19 17.80 -1.93
CA LYS A 51 -5.10 18.89 -0.97
C LYS A 51 -3.72 18.88 -0.31
N PRO A 52 -2.90 19.91 -0.51
CA PRO A 52 -1.62 19.98 0.18
C PRO A 52 -1.85 20.32 1.64
N ILE A 53 -2.21 19.33 2.42
CA ILE A 53 -2.30 19.52 3.86
C ILE A 53 -0.87 19.41 4.38
N LYS A 54 -0.32 20.52 4.85
CA LYS A 54 1.02 20.54 5.43
C LYS A 54 0.99 19.99 6.85
N ILE A 55 0.50 18.77 7.01
CA ILE A 55 0.51 18.08 8.28
C ILE A 55 1.68 17.12 8.28
N ARG A 56 2.57 17.28 9.24
CA ARG A 56 3.67 16.34 9.40
C ARG A 56 3.14 15.07 10.07
N PRO A 57 3.47 13.89 9.55
CA PRO A 57 3.07 12.66 10.21
C PRO A 57 3.76 12.52 11.55
N THR A 58 3.06 11.89 12.50
CA THR A 58 3.62 11.61 13.81
C THR A 58 4.60 10.44 13.72
N THR A 59 5.45 10.30 14.75
CA THR A 59 6.38 9.17 14.84
C THR A 59 5.65 7.84 14.80
N GLU A 60 4.49 7.75 15.47
CA GLU A 60 3.67 6.55 15.47
C GLU A 60 3.18 6.20 14.08
N GLN A 61 2.74 7.21 13.33
CA GLN A 61 2.26 7.00 11.95
C GLN A 61 3.39 6.49 11.06
N ILE A 62 4.59 7.03 11.21
CA ILE A 62 5.75 6.59 10.45
C ILE A 62 6.11 5.16 10.81
N THR A 63 6.07 4.81 12.08
CA THR A 63 6.35 3.44 12.54
C THR A 63 5.34 2.46 11.97
N GLN A 64 4.07 2.81 11.97
CA GLN A 64 3.01 1.96 11.39
C GLN A 64 3.20 1.80 9.89
N MET A 65 3.62 2.87 9.21
CA MET A 65 3.93 2.80 7.78
C MET A 65 5.07 1.83 7.51
N ASP A 66 6.13 1.91 8.32
CA ASP A 66 7.27 1.00 8.18
C ASP A 66 6.85 -0.45 8.37
N GLU A 67 5.97 -0.74 9.31
CA GLU A 67 5.43 -2.07 9.51
C GLU A 67 4.69 -2.56 8.27
N VAL A 68 3.87 -1.69 7.68
CA VAL A 68 3.14 -2.03 6.44
C VAL A 68 4.11 -2.33 5.30
N LEU A 69 5.17 -1.56 5.18
CA LEU A 69 6.18 -1.80 4.14
C LEU A 69 6.83 -3.17 4.32
N GLU A 70 7.07 -3.59 5.56
CA GLU A 70 7.58 -4.94 5.83
C GLU A 70 6.57 -6.01 5.42
N TRP A 71 5.28 -5.78 5.68
CA TRP A 71 4.24 -6.72 5.28
C TRP A 71 4.22 -6.95 3.77
N LEU A 72 4.48 -5.88 3.01
CA LEU A 72 4.44 -5.95 1.55
C LEU A 72 5.59 -6.76 0.96
N GLU A 73 6.62 -7.03 1.73
CA GLU A 73 7.77 -7.79 1.25
C GLU A 73 7.43 -9.23 0.85
N VAL A 74 6.34 -9.81 1.40
CA VAL A 74 5.92 -11.16 1.04
C VAL A 74 5.25 -11.23 -0.32
N LEU A 75 4.91 -10.07 -0.89
CA LEU A 75 4.18 -10.00 -2.14
C LEU A 75 5.11 -9.90 -3.33
N GLU A 76 4.63 -10.37 -4.48
CA GLU A 76 5.31 -10.13 -5.74
C GLU A 76 5.30 -8.63 -6.07
N PRO A 77 6.29 -8.13 -6.85
CA PRO A 77 6.33 -6.70 -7.15
C PRO A 77 5.02 -6.14 -7.73
N TRP A 78 4.37 -6.87 -8.62
CA TRP A 78 3.11 -6.41 -9.20
C TRP A 78 1.97 -6.42 -8.18
N GLU A 79 1.99 -7.37 -7.23
CA GLU A 79 1.01 -7.41 -6.15
C GLU A 79 1.18 -6.22 -5.21
N ARG A 80 2.43 -5.85 -4.91
CA ARG A 80 2.72 -4.67 -4.09
C ARG A 80 2.16 -3.42 -4.74
N LYS A 81 2.38 -3.26 -6.04
CA LYS A 81 1.84 -2.12 -6.78
C LYS A 81 0.32 -2.09 -6.72
N LEU A 82 -0.32 -3.24 -6.93
CA LEU A 82 -1.78 -3.33 -6.89
C LEU A 82 -2.32 -2.94 -5.52
N VAL A 83 -1.78 -3.51 -4.46
CA VAL A 83 -2.21 -3.25 -3.10
C VAL A 83 -1.99 -1.78 -2.74
N TRP A 84 -0.82 -1.24 -3.07
CA TRP A 84 -0.47 0.13 -2.77
C TRP A 84 -1.38 1.12 -3.51
N LYS A 85 -1.58 0.91 -4.80
CA LYS A 85 -2.46 1.78 -5.60
C LYS A 85 -3.90 1.70 -5.13
N ARG A 86 -4.35 0.52 -4.73
CA ARG A 86 -5.69 0.39 -4.18
C ARG A 86 -5.79 1.09 -2.82
N GLY A 87 -4.73 1.07 -2.04
CA GLY A 87 -4.64 1.83 -0.79
C GLY A 87 -4.72 3.34 -1.02
N ALA A 88 -4.30 3.81 -2.19
CA ALA A 88 -4.46 5.20 -2.60
C ALA A 88 -5.89 5.49 -3.10
N ARG A 89 -6.79 4.53 -3.00
CA ARG A 89 -8.20 4.61 -3.41
C ARG A 89 -8.41 4.82 -4.90
N ILE A 90 -7.50 4.30 -5.69
CA ILE A 90 -7.64 4.34 -7.15
C ILE A 90 -8.75 3.36 -7.55
N PRO A 91 -9.73 3.79 -8.37
CA PRO A 91 -10.84 2.92 -8.75
C PRO A 91 -10.40 1.67 -9.50
N TRP A 92 -11.13 0.59 -9.31
CA TRP A 92 -10.85 -0.67 -9.99
C TRP A 92 -10.85 -0.53 -11.51
N LYS A 93 -11.67 0.36 -12.04
CA LYS A 93 -11.73 0.61 -13.48
C LYS A 93 -10.38 1.08 -14.02
N VAL A 94 -9.72 1.99 -13.31
CA VAL A 94 -8.41 2.51 -13.71
C VAL A 94 -7.35 1.43 -13.58
N LEU A 95 -7.36 0.69 -12.48
CA LEU A 95 -6.41 -0.40 -12.25
C LEU A 95 -6.58 -1.52 -13.26
N SER A 96 -7.83 -1.85 -13.61
CA SER A 96 -8.11 -2.85 -14.63
C SER A 96 -7.48 -2.49 -15.97
N TYR A 97 -7.57 -1.23 -16.33
CA TYR A 97 -6.98 -0.74 -17.57
C TYR A 97 -5.45 -0.83 -17.53
N GLU A 98 -4.86 -0.43 -16.42
CA GLU A 98 -3.39 -0.41 -16.28
C GLU A 98 -2.80 -1.82 -16.25
N PHE A 99 -3.40 -2.73 -15.48
CA PHE A 99 -2.87 -4.09 -15.35
C PHE A 99 -3.33 -5.02 -16.47
N GLY A 100 -4.27 -4.58 -17.32
CA GLY A 100 -4.77 -5.39 -18.41
C GLY A 100 -5.59 -6.60 -17.96
N LEU A 101 -6.17 -6.55 -16.77
CA LEU A 101 -6.98 -7.62 -16.20
C LEU A 101 -8.38 -7.10 -15.90
N HIS A 102 -9.38 -8.00 -16.02
CA HIS A 102 -10.73 -7.65 -15.63
C HIS A 102 -10.78 -7.35 -14.13
N ARG A 103 -11.63 -6.39 -13.73
CA ARG A 103 -11.67 -5.96 -12.34
C ARG A 103 -12.01 -7.08 -11.35
N SER A 104 -12.79 -8.07 -11.75
CA SER A 104 -13.08 -9.20 -10.88
C SER A 104 -11.84 -10.03 -10.61
N ASN A 105 -10.99 -10.21 -11.61
CA ASN A 105 -9.72 -10.90 -11.45
C ASN A 105 -8.75 -10.09 -10.59
N LEU A 106 -8.69 -8.78 -10.79
CA LEU A 106 -7.86 -7.90 -9.97
C LEU A 106 -8.31 -7.94 -8.51
N SER A 107 -9.62 -7.91 -8.26
CA SER A 107 -10.16 -8.00 -6.92
C SER A 107 -9.73 -9.30 -6.23
N ARG A 108 -9.75 -10.42 -6.96
CA ARG A 108 -9.29 -11.69 -6.42
C ARG A 108 -7.81 -11.68 -6.09
N HIS A 109 -7.00 -11.11 -6.96
CA HIS A 109 -5.55 -10.99 -6.71
C HIS A 109 -5.28 -10.10 -5.51
N TYR A 110 -6.04 -9.01 -5.38
CA TYR A 110 -5.94 -8.11 -4.24
C TYR A 110 -6.26 -8.84 -2.94
N GLU A 111 -7.37 -9.60 -2.92
CA GLU A 111 -7.74 -10.37 -1.73
C GLU A 111 -6.70 -11.43 -1.38
N LYS A 112 -6.16 -12.12 -2.38
CA LYS A 112 -5.10 -13.10 -2.16
C LYS A 112 -3.85 -12.45 -1.56
N ALA A 113 -3.50 -11.26 -2.03
CA ALA A 113 -2.38 -10.52 -1.50
C ALA A 113 -2.61 -10.16 -0.03
N LEU A 114 -3.82 -9.71 0.31
CA LEU A 114 -4.17 -9.41 1.69
C LEU A 114 -4.11 -10.65 2.58
N ILE A 115 -4.53 -11.79 2.06
CA ILE A 115 -4.46 -13.05 2.81
C ILE A 115 -3.01 -13.45 3.06
N LYS A 116 -2.13 -13.27 2.08
CA LYS A 116 -0.70 -13.51 2.25
C LYS A 116 -0.12 -12.65 3.37
N ILE A 117 -0.47 -11.38 3.40
CA ILE A 117 -0.03 -10.46 4.44
C ILE A 117 -0.55 -10.92 5.81
N TRP A 118 -1.82 -11.24 5.87
CA TRP A 118 -2.46 -11.71 7.10
C TRP A 118 -1.78 -12.96 7.63
N SER A 119 -1.49 -13.91 6.75
CA SER A 119 -0.81 -15.15 7.12
C SER A 119 0.59 -14.87 7.68
N LYS A 120 1.32 -13.94 7.09
CA LYS A 120 2.65 -13.56 7.58
C LYS A 120 2.55 -12.96 8.99
N ILE A 121 1.58 -12.09 9.22
CA ILE A 121 1.41 -11.45 10.52
C ILE A 121 1.11 -12.49 11.59
N ILE A 122 0.19 -13.42 11.29
CA ILE A 122 -0.19 -14.47 12.24
C ILE A 122 0.99 -15.40 12.53
N ASN A 123 1.75 -15.76 11.51
CA ASN A 123 2.93 -16.62 11.70
C ASN A 123 3.98 -15.94 12.58
N ASN A 124 4.17 -14.65 12.41
CA ASN A 124 5.10 -13.89 13.25
C ASN A 124 4.63 -13.82 14.70
N LEU A 125 3.33 -13.76 14.93
CA LEU A 125 2.77 -13.73 16.28
C LEU A 125 2.87 -15.08 16.98
N LYS A 126 2.95 -16.16 16.22
CA LYS A 126 3.02 -17.52 16.77
C LYS A 126 4.44 -17.99 17.07
N SER A 127 5.42 -17.29 16.57
CA SER A 127 6.84 -17.66 16.77
C SER A 127 7.44 -17.04 18.01
#